data_eb072fc93ed4073c3bc089ec4e575951
#
_entry.id   eb072fc93ed4073c3bc089ec4e575951
#
_cell.length_a   1.000
_cell.length_b   1.000
_cell.length_c   1.000
_cell.angle_alpha   90.00
_cell.angle_beta   90.00
_cell.angle_gamma   90.00
#
_symmetry.space_group_name_H-M   'P 1'
#
loop_
_entity.id
_entity.type
_entity.pdbx_description
1 polymer ?
#
loop_
_entity_poly.entity_id
_entity_poly.type
_entity_poly.pdbx_seq_one_letter_code
_entity_poly.pdbx_strand_id
1 'polypeptide(L)'
;IRSYFKLKVILNLYLILFTSYTIFHRFIGKLQALSSTIEPHICEQISLVPAQKNYCDNHPKIMVRVRDGAQTAISECQFQFKNDRWNCSTADKRQVFGKVLQRGSREAAFAHAITSAAVTYEVTRACSRGHLIECSCDGRKRGSSKDNTGKFEWGGCSDDVQFGMSVAEEFIDANEIAQHDGRAIMNLHNNRAGRKTVKAFKKRKCKCHGATDTCPLRTCWEELDEFRLTGNYLKRKYDGAVRVTVRQGSREMTLHTTVSSHKPPTKRDLVYLEDSPNYCIRSEATGIFRSLGTSGRECNLTSKGIDGCALLCCGRGHDTSRVTRTRKCNCRFHFCCEIRCKLCTETLDVYTCK
;
A
#
# COMPACT_ATOMS: atom_id res chain seq x y z
N ILE A 1 39.81 -17.04 27.25
CA ILE A 1 38.48 -17.70 27.40
C ILE A 1 37.37 -16.67 27.52
N ARG A 2 37.51 -15.61 28.36
CA ARG A 2 36.47 -14.53 28.48
C ARG A 2 36.24 -13.71 27.20
N SER A 3 37.24 -13.51 26.38
CA SER A 3 37.13 -12.74 25.12
C SER A 3 36.39 -13.53 24.03
N TYR A 4 36.57 -14.87 23.99
CA TYR A 4 35.92 -15.77 23.04
C TYR A 4 34.42 -15.91 23.31
N PHE A 5 34.02 -15.87 24.58
CA PHE A 5 32.62 -15.95 25.00
C PHE A 5 31.86 -14.63 24.63
N LYS A 6 32.48 -13.47 24.81
CA LYS A 6 31.92 -12.18 24.40
C LYS A 6 31.72 -12.10 22.89
N LEU A 7 32.70 -12.56 22.11
CA LEU A 7 32.61 -12.57 20.64
C LEU A 7 31.48 -13.49 20.15
N LYS A 8 31.31 -14.67 20.76
CA LYS A 8 30.27 -15.63 20.40
C LYS A 8 28.87 -15.14 20.77
N VAL A 9 28.72 -14.42 21.88
CA VAL A 9 27.45 -13.79 22.29
C VAL A 9 27.11 -12.63 21.37
N ILE A 10 28.09 -11.80 20.98
CA ILE A 10 27.89 -10.69 20.04
C ILE A 10 27.55 -11.23 18.65
N LEU A 11 28.25 -12.28 18.17
CA LEU A 11 27.93 -12.92 16.88
C LEU A 11 26.54 -13.56 16.88
N ASN A 12 26.14 -14.23 17.96
CA ASN A 12 24.78 -14.78 18.07
C ASN A 12 23.71 -13.70 18.17
N LEU A 13 23.94 -12.60 18.88
CA LEU A 13 23.06 -11.44 18.88
C LEU A 13 22.97 -10.79 17.50
N TYR A 14 24.08 -10.68 16.77
CA TYR A 14 24.07 -10.20 15.38
C TYR A 14 23.33 -11.17 14.44
N LEU A 15 23.51 -12.47 14.58
CA LEU A 15 22.76 -13.46 13.78
C LEU A 15 21.26 -13.44 14.10
N ILE A 16 20.87 -13.32 15.37
CA ILE A 16 19.46 -13.24 15.79
C ILE A 16 18.83 -11.93 15.29
N LEU A 17 19.53 -10.82 15.37
CA LEU A 17 19.08 -9.52 14.82
C LEU A 17 18.99 -9.56 13.28
N PHE A 18 19.92 -10.24 12.60
CA PHE A 18 19.89 -10.37 11.14
C PHE A 18 18.79 -11.30 10.64
N THR A 19 18.46 -12.38 11.37
CA THR A 19 17.38 -13.32 11.00
C THR A 19 16.01 -12.73 11.22
N SER A 20 15.79 -11.98 12.29
CA SER A 20 14.53 -11.27 12.55
C SER A 20 14.24 -10.20 11.48
N TYR A 21 15.31 -9.57 10.96
CA TYR A 21 15.23 -8.49 9.98
C TYR A 21 14.76 -8.92 8.57
N THR A 22 15.07 -10.15 8.18
CA THR A 22 14.73 -10.67 6.85
C THR A 22 13.29 -11.23 6.77
N ILE A 23 12.62 -11.41 7.90
CA ILE A 23 11.36 -12.15 8.00
C ILE A 23 10.18 -11.38 7.41
N PHE A 24 10.01 -10.11 7.75
CA PHE A 24 8.85 -9.32 7.28
C PHE A 24 8.89 -9.00 5.78
N HIS A 25 10.08 -8.73 5.24
CA HIS A 25 10.25 -8.42 3.81
C HIS A 25 9.90 -9.59 2.89
N ARG A 26 10.01 -10.82 3.41
CA ARG A 26 9.57 -12.03 2.74
C ARG A 26 8.05 -12.23 2.80
N PHE A 27 7.38 -11.62 3.79
CA PHE A 27 5.96 -11.82 4.03
C PHE A 27 5.08 -11.24 2.90
N ILE A 28 5.19 -9.95 2.59
CA ILE A 28 4.34 -9.30 1.57
C ILE A 28 4.56 -9.91 0.19
N GLY A 29 5.80 -10.21 -0.17
CA GLY A 29 6.10 -10.85 -1.45
C GLY A 29 5.65 -12.30 -1.55
N LYS A 30 5.73 -13.08 -0.46
CA LYS A 30 5.24 -14.46 -0.42
C LYS A 30 3.72 -14.53 -0.45
N LEU A 31 3.00 -13.59 0.17
CA LEU A 31 1.55 -13.50 0.07
C LEU A 31 1.06 -13.37 -1.37
N GLN A 32 1.81 -12.69 -2.22
CA GLN A 32 1.47 -12.54 -3.64
C GLN A 32 1.64 -13.83 -4.44
N ALA A 33 2.59 -14.68 -4.04
CA ALA A 33 2.88 -15.94 -4.74
C ALA A 33 1.89 -17.08 -4.38
N LEU A 34 1.07 -16.89 -3.34
CA LEU A 34 0.08 -17.89 -2.94
C LEU A 34 -1.08 -17.90 -3.93
N SER A 35 -1.34 -19.09 -4.47
CA SER A 35 -2.47 -19.39 -5.36
C SER A 35 -3.82 -19.03 -4.72
N SER A 36 -4.85 -18.84 -5.56
CA SER A 36 -6.22 -18.50 -5.14
C SER A 36 -6.93 -19.58 -4.31
N THR A 37 -6.35 -20.76 -4.18
CA THR A 37 -6.84 -21.85 -3.33
C THR A 37 -6.52 -21.55 -1.87
N ILE A 38 -7.51 -21.69 -1.00
CA ILE A 38 -7.36 -21.61 0.46
C ILE A 38 -6.54 -22.84 0.89
N GLU A 39 -5.22 -22.68 1.00
CA GLU A 39 -4.39 -23.72 1.58
C GLU A 39 -4.42 -23.60 3.11
N PRO A 40 -4.71 -24.69 3.82
CA PRO A 40 -4.77 -24.70 5.29
C PRO A 40 -3.43 -24.36 5.97
N HIS A 41 -2.33 -24.28 5.22
CA HIS A 41 -0.97 -24.06 5.72
C HIS A 41 -0.36 -22.67 5.39
N ILE A 42 -1.17 -21.67 5.08
CA ILE A 42 -0.68 -20.32 4.73
C ILE A 42 0.24 -19.75 5.84
N CYS A 43 -0.08 -20.01 7.10
CA CYS A 43 0.66 -19.51 8.26
C CYS A 43 2.03 -20.19 8.45
N GLU A 44 2.22 -21.39 7.90
CA GLU A 44 3.49 -22.12 7.95
C GLU A 44 4.42 -21.76 6.82
N GLN A 45 3.86 -21.38 5.65
CA GLN A 45 4.63 -21.05 4.46
C GLN A 45 5.28 -19.66 4.54
N ILE A 46 4.88 -18.85 5.51
CA ILE A 46 5.31 -17.47 5.66
C ILE A 46 6.12 -17.33 6.95
N SER A 47 7.25 -16.65 6.87
CA SER A 47 8.03 -16.31 8.06
C SER A 47 7.32 -15.18 8.81
N LEU A 48 6.63 -15.52 9.88
CA LEU A 48 5.89 -14.60 10.75
C LEU A 48 6.61 -14.43 12.09
N VAL A 49 6.49 -13.26 12.70
CA VAL A 49 6.84 -13.08 14.11
C VAL A 49 5.82 -13.82 15.00
N PRO A 50 6.17 -14.21 16.23
CA PRO A 50 5.28 -15.03 17.08
C PRO A 50 3.85 -14.46 17.22
N ALA A 51 3.72 -13.15 17.39
CA ALA A 51 2.41 -12.50 17.50
C ALA A 51 1.60 -12.61 16.20
N GLN A 52 2.23 -12.44 15.03
CA GLN A 52 1.57 -12.62 13.74
C GLN A 52 1.18 -14.07 13.49
N LYS A 53 2.03 -15.02 13.90
CA LYS A 53 1.74 -16.44 13.77
C LYS A 53 0.52 -16.82 14.60
N ASN A 54 0.49 -16.41 15.85
CA ASN A 54 -0.67 -16.63 16.73
C ASN A 54 -1.95 -16.01 16.14
N TYR A 55 -1.88 -14.79 15.60
CA TYR A 55 -3.03 -14.16 14.95
C TYR A 55 -3.48 -14.97 13.73
N CYS A 56 -2.53 -15.39 12.88
CA CYS A 56 -2.79 -16.15 11.67
C CYS A 56 -3.48 -17.48 11.97
N ASP A 57 -2.97 -18.23 12.95
CA ASP A 57 -3.51 -19.53 13.35
C ASP A 57 -4.95 -19.42 13.90
N ASN A 58 -5.25 -18.31 14.59
CA ASN A 58 -6.58 -18.08 15.17
C ASN A 58 -7.59 -17.47 14.17
N HIS A 59 -7.13 -16.79 13.10
CA HIS A 59 -7.99 -16.06 12.16
C HIS A 59 -7.71 -16.38 10.68
N PRO A 60 -7.76 -17.65 10.25
CA PRO A 60 -7.35 -18.05 8.89
C PRO A 60 -8.18 -17.38 7.79
N LYS A 61 -9.47 -17.11 8.01
CA LYS A 61 -10.33 -16.42 7.04
C LYS A 61 -9.95 -14.95 6.88
N ILE A 62 -9.58 -14.28 7.95
CA ILE A 62 -9.09 -12.90 7.90
C ILE A 62 -7.76 -12.84 7.14
N MET A 63 -6.90 -13.86 7.28
CA MET A 63 -5.61 -13.91 6.57
C MET A 63 -5.75 -13.94 5.05
N VAL A 64 -6.82 -14.53 4.52
CA VAL A 64 -7.15 -14.43 3.09
C VAL A 64 -7.36 -12.96 2.68
N ARG A 65 -8.04 -12.18 3.50
CA ARG A 65 -8.27 -10.74 3.22
C ARG A 65 -7.00 -9.90 3.42
N VAL A 66 -6.15 -10.27 4.37
CA VAL A 66 -4.80 -9.66 4.52
C VAL A 66 -3.96 -9.89 3.27
N ARG A 67 -3.97 -11.09 2.70
CA ARG A 67 -3.33 -11.41 1.42
C ARG A 67 -3.89 -10.54 0.28
N ASP A 68 -5.21 -10.47 0.15
CA ASP A 68 -5.86 -9.66 -0.87
C ASP A 68 -5.46 -8.18 -0.72
N GLY A 69 -5.38 -7.68 0.53
CA GLY A 69 -4.87 -6.36 0.85
C GLY A 69 -3.42 -6.14 0.40
N ALA A 70 -2.55 -7.12 0.60
CA ALA A 70 -1.16 -7.04 0.12
C ALA A 70 -1.10 -6.95 -1.43
N GLN A 71 -1.92 -7.71 -2.14
CA GLN A 71 -2.02 -7.65 -3.61
C GLN A 71 -2.55 -6.29 -4.09
N THR A 72 -3.59 -5.77 -3.43
CA THR A 72 -4.17 -4.45 -3.70
C THR A 72 -3.12 -3.35 -3.47
N ALA A 73 -2.35 -3.42 -2.38
CA ALA A 73 -1.28 -2.46 -2.08
C ALA A 73 -0.19 -2.43 -3.16
N ILE A 74 0.24 -3.60 -3.63
CA ILE A 74 1.27 -3.73 -4.68
C ILE A 74 0.77 -3.14 -5.99
N SER A 75 -0.43 -3.53 -6.42
CA SER A 75 -1.04 -3.06 -7.66
C SER A 75 -1.22 -1.54 -7.64
N GLU A 76 -1.68 -1.00 -6.51
CA GLU A 76 -1.84 0.43 -6.34
C GLU A 76 -0.51 1.18 -6.31
N CYS A 77 0.50 0.64 -5.63
CA CYS A 77 1.84 1.23 -5.62
C CYS A 77 2.44 1.28 -7.04
N GLN A 78 2.38 0.19 -7.78
CA GLN A 78 2.86 0.14 -9.15
C GLN A 78 2.13 1.13 -10.07
N PHE A 79 0.83 1.33 -9.86
CA PHE A 79 0.08 2.33 -10.59
C PHE A 79 0.51 3.76 -10.24
N GLN A 80 0.66 4.07 -8.95
CA GLN A 80 1.02 5.41 -8.49
C GLN A 80 2.43 5.82 -8.90
N PHE A 81 3.35 4.87 -8.98
CA PHE A 81 4.77 5.12 -9.32
C PHE A 81 5.18 4.67 -10.73
N LYS A 82 4.21 4.37 -11.59
CA LYS A 82 4.50 3.87 -12.95
C LYS A 82 5.44 4.77 -13.76
N ASN A 83 5.41 6.06 -13.50
CA ASN A 83 6.22 7.07 -14.20
C ASN A 83 7.39 7.60 -13.39
N ASP A 84 7.51 7.20 -12.12
CA ASP A 84 8.63 7.58 -11.25
C ASP A 84 9.87 6.73 -11.56
N ARG A 85 11.08 7.21 -11.19
CA ARG A 85 12.30 6.41 -11.29
C ARG A 85 12.19 5.12 -10.48
N TRP A 86 11.68 5.20 -9.26
CA TRP A 86 11.21 4.02 -8.52
C TRP A 86 9.76 3.72 -8.93
N ASN A 87 9.54 2.57 -9.51
CA ASN A 87 8.22 2.18 -10.04
C ASN A 87 7.55 1.05 -9.23
N CYS A 88 7.91 0.89 -7.97
CA CYS A 88 7.38 -0.17 -7.13
C CYS A 88 7.62 -1.60 -7.64
N SER A 89 8.54 -1.78 -8.56
CA SER A 89 8.92 -3.09 -9.12
C SER A 89 10.24 -3.55 -8.55
N THR A 90 10.39 -4.87 -8.41
CA THR A 90 11.65 -5.50 -8.01
C THR A 90 11.99 -6.62 -8.98
N ALA A 91 13.27 -7.00 -9.04
CA ALA A 91 13.73 -8.12 -9.85
C ALA A 91 13.12 -9.47 -9.40
N ASP A 92 12.81 -9.59 -8.12
CA ASP A 92 12.15 -10.77 -7.56
C ASP A 92 10.66 -10.49 -7.34
N LYS A 93 9.81 -11.07 -8.19
CA LYS A 93 8.36 -10.97 -8.08
C LYS A 93 7.79 -11.51 -6.76
N ARG A 94 8.57 -12.36 -6.05
CA ARG A 94 8.20 -12.89 -4.73
C ARG A 94 8.50 -11.93 -3.57
N GLN A 95 9.14 -10.80 -3.84
CA GLN A 95 9.50 -9.78 -2.84
C GLN A 95 9.28 -8.38 -3.43
N VAL A 96 8.03 -8.03 -3.73
CA VAL A 96 7.70 -6.82 -4.51
C VAL A 96 8.24 -5.54 -3.92
N PHE A 97 8.15 -5.32 -2.60
CA PHE A 97 8.78 -4.17 -1.99
C PHE A 97 10.26 -4.41 -1.66
N GLY A 98 10.68 -5.69 -1.65
CA GLY A 98 12.06 -6.12 -1.52
C GLY A 98 12.81 -5.41 -0.40
N LYS A 99 14.05 -5.04 -0.72
CA LYS A 99 14.96 -4.35 0.20
C LYS A 99 14.64 -2.87 0.43
N VAL A 100 13.66 -2.30 -0.29
CA VAL A 100 13.20 -0.91 -0.07
C VAL A 100 12.71 -0.74 1.36
N LEU A 101 11.95 -1.71 1.87
CA LEU A 101 11.43 -1.69 3.24
C LEU A 101 12.52 -1.76 4.33
N GLN A 102 13.74 -2.16 3.98
CA GLN A 102 14.87 -2.19 4.91
C GLN A 102 15.47 -0.83 5.19
N ARG A 103 15.04 0.21 4.47
CA ARG A 103 15.53 1.57 4.62
C ARG A 103 14.49 2.47 5.24
N GLY A 104 14.94 3.54 5.89
CA GLY A 104 14.06 4.59 6.38
C GLY A 104 13.71 5.63 5.31
N SER A 105 13.54 5.22 4.04
CA SER A 105 13.33 6.13 2.91
C SER A 105 11.86 6.50 2.69
N ARG A 106 11.61 7.49 1.82
CA ARG A 106 10.25 7.89 1.42
C ARG A 106 9.47 6.73 0.78
N GLU A 107 10.13 5.91 -0.01
CA GLU A 107 9.55 4.77 -0.70
C GLU A 107 9.08 3.71 0.31
N ALA A 108 9.88 3.46 1.35
CA ALA A 108 9.49 2.59 2.45
C ALA A 108 8.29 3.16 3.21
N ALA A 109 8.30 4.46 3.49
CA ALA A 109 7.18 5.14 4.14
C ALA A 109 5.87 4.97 3.38
N PHE A 110 5.89 5.15 2.05
CA PHE A 110 4.72 4.91 1.21
C PHE A 110 4.31 3.44 1.21
N ALA A 111 5.26 2.52 1.06
CA ALA A 111 4.97 1.08 1.01
C ALA A 111 4.30 0.58 2.30
N HIS A 112 4.78 1.02 3.47
CA HIS A 112 4.14 0.73 4.76
C HIS A 112 2.73 1.31 4.84
N ALA A 113 2.55 2.58 4.47
CA ALA A 113 1.25 3.24 4.52
C ALA A 113 0.22 2.59 3.58
N ILE A 114 0.59 2.31 2.32
CA ILE A 114 -0.32 1.73 1.34
C ILE A 114 -0.68 0.29 1.69
N THR A 115 0.25 -0.49 2.26
CA THR A 115 -0.02 -1.87 2.71
C THR A 115 -1.01 -1.88 3.86
N SER A 116 -0.77 -1.08 4.91
CA SER A 116 -1.69 -0.99 6.05
C SER A 116 -3.07 -0.44 5.64
N ALA A 117 -3.11 0.51 4.70
CA ALA A 117 -4.35 1.02 4.13
C ALA A 117 -5.11 -0.07 3.35
N ALA A 118 -4.43 -0.82 2.48
CA ALA A 118 -5.08 -1.82 1.65
C ALA A 118 -5.62 -3.00 2.46
N VAL A 119 -4.88 -3.46 3.48
CA VAL A 119 -5.40 -4.47 4.42
C VAL A 119 -6.64 -3.95 5.15
N THR A 120 -6.61 -2.71 5.67
CA THR A 120 -7.79 -2.08 6.28
C THR A 120 -8.97 -2.07 5.31
N TYR A 121 -8.75 -1.70 4.05
CA TYR A 121 -9.77 -1.62 3.02
C TYR A 121 -10.39 -2.98 2.71
N GLU A 122 -9.57 -4.00 2.41
CA GLU A 122 -10.08 -5.33 2.01
C GLU A 122 -10.80 -6.05 3.16
N VAL A 123 -10.29 -5.95 4.39
CA VAL A 123 -10.98 -6.51 5.56
C VAL A 123 -12.32 -5.81 5.78
N THR A 124 -12.37 -4.48 5.74
CA THR A 124 -13.62 -3.71 5.89
C THR A 124 -14.65 -4.10 4.83
N ARG A 125 -14.23 -4.21 3.56
CA ARG A 125 -15.11 -4.60 2.46
C ARG A 125 -15.59 -6.05 2.58
N ALA A 126 -14.76 -6.93 3.12
CA ALA A 126 -15.16 -8.31 3.37
C ALA A 126 -16.20 -8.43 4.48
N CYS A 127 -16.12 -7.60 5.52
CA CYS A 127 -17.13 -7.51 6.58
C CYS A 127 -18.50 -7.08 6.03
N SER A 128 -18.54 -5.99 5.29
CA SER A 128 -19.81 -5.46 4.75
C SER A 128 -20.44 -6.35 3.68
N ARG A 129 -19.64 -7.22 3.04
CA ARG A 129 -20.13 -8.23 2.09
C ARG A 129 -20.50 -9.56 2.72
N GLY A 130 -20.34 -9.72 4.04
CA GLY A 130 -20.63 -10.95 4.76
C GLY A 130 -19.64 -12.09 4.46
N HIS A 131 -18.44 -11.79 3.98
CA HIS A 131 -17.41 -12.81 3.71
C HIS A 131 -16.65 -13.25 4.97
N LEU A 132 -16.79 -12.51 6.06
CA LEU A 132 -16.19 -12.78 7.36
C LEU A 132 -17.31 -12.88 8.39
N ILE A 133 -17.22 -13.87 9.27
CA ILE A 133 -18.20 -14.09 10.36
C ILE A 133 -17.82 -13.34 11.64
N GLU A 134 -16.54 -12.93 11.75
CA GLU A 134 -15.96 -12.24 12.88
C GLU A 134 -16.37 -10.76 12.94
N CYS A 135 -17.01 -10.26 11.90
CA CYS A 135 -17.40 -8.86 11.78
C CYS A 135 -18.72 -8.71 11.03
N SER A 136 -19.29 -7.51 11.11
CA SER A 136 -20.54 -7.17 10.45
C SER A 136 -20.54 -5.69 10.01
N CYS A 137 -21.69 -5.18 9.60
CA CYS A 137 -21.91 -3.76 9.35
C CYS A 137 -21.71 -2.92 10.63
N ASP A 138 -21.31 -1.66 10.48
CA ASP A 138 -21.18 -0.72 11.61
C ASP A 138 -22.50 -0.59 12.38
N GLY A 139 -22.54 -1.16 13.59
CA GLY A 139 -23.74 -1.20 14.43
C GLY A 139 -24.24 0.17 14.89
N ARG A 140 -23.37 1.22 14.85
CA ARG A 140 -23.74 2.59 15.24
C ARG A 140 -24.65 3.29 14.22
N LYS A 141 -24.71 2.76 12.99
CA LYS A 141 -25.49 3.30 11.88
C LYS A 141 -26.43 2.23 11.34
N ARG A 142 -27.16 1.60 12.23
CA ARG A 142 -28.10 0.50 11.95
C ARG A 142 -29.51 0.88 12.36
N GLY A 143 -30.47 0.32 11.65
CA GLY A 143 -31.89 0.50 11.95
C GLY A 143 -32.45 1.82 11.44
N SER A 144 -33.69 2.10 11.78
CA SER A 144 -34.45 3.28 11.35
C SER A 144 -34.13 4.56 12.13
N SER A 145 -32.88 4.73 12.61
CA SER A 145 -32.48 5.97 13.23
C SER A 145 -32.40 7.10 12.19
N LYS A 146 -33.18 8.17 12.42
CA LYS A 146 -33.11 9.37 11.58
C LYS A 146 -31.79 10.09 11.79
N ASP A 147 -31.31 10.73 10.74
CA ASP A 147 -30.19 11.66 10.89
C ASP A 147 -30.65 12.88 11.71
N ASN A 148 -29.68 13.63 12.28
CA ASN A 148 -29.95 14.81 13.13
C ASN A 148 -30.77 15.91 12.42
N THR A 149 -30.88 15.85 11.08
CA THR A 149 -31.63 16.81 10.29
C THR A 149 -32.99 16.27 9.83
N GLY A 150 -33.31 15.00 10.09
CA GLY A 150 -34.52 14.29 9.65
C GLY A 150 -34.63 14.09 8.12
N LYS A 151 -33.55 14.32 7.36
CA LYS A 151 -33.55 14.25 5.90
C LYS A 151 -33.46 12.82 5.35
N PHE A 152 -33.01 11.88 6.15
CA PHE A 152 -32.90 10.48 5.76
C PHE A 152 -32.86 9.56 7.01
N GLU A 153 -33.07 8.29 6.78
CA GLU A 153 -32.91 7.24 7.78
C GLU A 153 -31.65 6.43 7.51
N TRP A 154 -30.91 6.09 8.56
CA TRP A 154 -29.82 5.14 8.45
C TRP A 154 -30.38 3.75 8.21
N GLY A 155 -29.84 3.05 7.20
CA GLY A 155 -30.26 1.69 6.87
C GLY A 155 -29.25 1.03 5.93
N GLY A 156 -29.46 -0.24 5.61
CA GLY A 156 -28.50 -1.01 4.85
C GLY A 156 -27.23 -1.33 5.68
N CYS A 157 -26.14 -1.66 4.99
CA CYS A 157 -24.87 -2.01 5.62
C CYS A 157 -23.87 -0.87 5.48
N SER A 158 -23.57 -0.17 6.58
CA SER A 158 -22.43 0.77 6.64
C SER A 158 -21.14 0.01 6.92
N ASP A 159 -20.07 0.38 6.22
CA ASP A 159 -18.74 -0.24 6.37
C ASP A 159 -18.14 0.02 7.75
N ASP A 160 -17.84 -1.04 8.52
CA ASP A 160 -17.12 -0.94 9.78
C ASP A 160 -15.60 -0.84 9.56
N VAL A 161 -15.15 0.38 9.26
CA VAL A 161 -13.71 0.66 9.04
C VAL A 161 -12.92 0.46 10.33
N GLN A 162 -13.54 0.54 11.51
CA GLN A 162 -12.83 0.38 12.76
C GLN A 162 -12.32 -1.05 12.93
N PHE A 163 -13.13 -2.04 12.56
CA PHE A 163 -12.70 -3.44 12.56
C PHE A 163 -11.53 -3.67 11.60
N GLY A 164 -11.62 -3.17 10.36
CA GLY A 164 -10.51 -3.28 9.41
C GLY A 164 -9.22 -2.59 9.89
N MET A 165 -9.35 -1.45 10.60
CA MET A 165 -8.21 -0.77 11.20
C MET A 165 -7.58 -1.58 12.33
N SER A 166 -8.38 -2.22 13.21
CA SER A 166 -7.85 -3.04 14.31
C SER A 166 -7.11 -4.26 13.79
N VAL A 167 -7.65 -4.96 12.79
CA VAL A 167 -6.96 -6.08 12.13
C VAL A 167 -5.60 -5.66 11.55
N ALA A 168 -5.58 -4.54 10.80
CA ALA A 168 -4.33 -4.05 10.23
C ALA A 168 -3.34 -3.58 11.31
N GLU A 169 -3.81 -3.03 12.43
CA GLU A 169 -2.97 -2.64 13.55
C GLU A 169 -2.38 -3.86 14.25
N GLU A 170 -3.20 -4.84 14.58
CA GLU A 170 -2.78 -6.02 15.31
C GLU A 170 -1.81 -6.89 14.48
N PHE A 171 -2.08 -7.07 13.20
CA PHE A 171 -1.29 -7.94 12.34
C PHE A 171 -0.08 -7.25 11.70
N ILE A 172 -0.26 -6.07 11.10
CA ILE A 172 0.84 -5.38 10.37
C ILE A 172 1.82 -4.74 11.36
N ASP A 173 1.34 -4.12 12.44
CA ASP A 173 2.21 -3.42 13.38
C ASP A 173 2.99 -4.39 14.28
N ALA A 174 2.54 -5.64 14.46
CA ALA A 174 3.19 -6.63 15.33
C ALA A 174 4.68 -6.85 15.02
N ASN A 175 5.05 -6.83 13.72
CA ASN A 175 6.44 -6.97 13.32
C ASN A 175 7.29 -5.76 13.73
N GLU A 176 6.76 -4.55 13.55
CA GLU A 176 7.46 -3.31 13.90
C GLU A 176 7.60 -3.16 15.42
N ILE A 177 6.55 -3.52 16.16
CA ILE A 177 6.56 -3.51 17.62
C ILE A 177 7.66 -4.44 18.17
N ALA A 178 7.92 -5.57 17.52
CA ALA A 178 8.95 -6.52 17.94
C ALA A 178 10.40 -6.00 17.73
N GLN A 179 10.61 -4.98 16.88
CA GLN A 179 11.95 -4.51 16.50
C GLN A 179 12.53 -3.44 17.41
N HIS A 180 11.71 -2.63 18.05
CA HIS A 180 12.11 -1.59 19.01
C HIS A 180 13.21 -0.63 18.52
N ASP A 181 13.31 -0.35 17.21
CA ASP A 181 14.29 0.56 16.64
C ASP A 181 13.64 1.84 16.08
N GLY A 182 14.45 2.83 15.68
CA GLY A 182 13.95 4.09 15.16
C GLY A 182 13.16 3.96 13.86
N ARG A 183 13.44 2.93 13.03
CA ARG A 183 12.66 2.64 11.82
C ARG A 183 11.31 2.04 12.17
N ALA A 184 11.24 1.18 13.18
CA ALA A 184 9.99 0.63 13.65
C ALA A 184 9.00 1.75 14.00
N ILE A 185 9.43 2.79 14.71
CA ILE A 185 8.59 3.94 15.07
C ILE A 185 8.13 4.70 13.81
N MET A 186 9.04 4.92 12.85
CA MET A 186 8.71 5.51 11.56
C MET A 186 7.67 4.67 10.81
N ASN A 187 7.84 3.35 10.76
CA ASN A 187 6.97 2.43 10.07
C ASN A 187 5.57 2.37 10.74
N LEU A 188 5.50 2.32 12.07
CA LEU A 188 4.26 2.39 12.84
C LEU A 188 3.50 3.69 12.57
N HIS A 189 4.21 4.83 12.51
CA HIS A 189 3.61 6.11 12.15
C HIS A 189 2.99 6.06 10.74
N ASN A 190 3.73 5.54 9.75
CA ASN A 190 3.28 5.45 8.36
C ASN A 190 2.13 4.43 8.19
N ASN A 191 2.17 3.28 8.88
CA ASN A 191 1.07 2.33 8.94
C ASN A 191 -0.21 3.00 9.45
N ARG A 192 -0.10 3.74 10.55
CA ARG A 192 -1.22 4.50 11.13
C ARG A 192 -1.74 5.57 10.16
N ALA A 193 -0.86 6.28 9.44
CA ALA A 193 -1.25 7.25 8.42
C ALA A 193 -2.08 6.60 7.31
N GLY A 194 -1.67 5.42 6.84
CA GLY A 194 -2.40 4.62 5.86
C GLY A 194 -3.81 4.27 6.34
N ARG A 195 -3.94 3.65 7.52
CA ARG A 195 -5.26 3.29 8.12
C ARG A 195 -6.18 4.50 8.26
N LYS A 196 -5.66 5.64 8.76
CA LYS A 196 -6.42 6.88 8.90
C LYS A 196 -6.87 7.48 7.58
N THR A 197 -6.11 7.26 6.51
CA THR A 197 -6.48 7.71 5.16
C THR A 197 -7.71 6.95 4.68
N VAL A 198 -7.76 5.63 4.81
CA VAL A 198 -8.96 4.83 4.45
C VAL A 198 -10.19 5.33 5.19
N LYS A 199 -10.07 5.55 6.51
CA LYS A 199 -11.19 6.07 7.32
C LYS A 199 -11.70 7.43 6.82
N ALA A 200 -10.86 8.25 6.19
CA ALA A 200 -11.24 9.56 5.68
C ALA A 200 -12.00 9.50 4.34
N PHE A 201 -11.81 8.42 3.58
CA PHE A 201 -12.46 8.22 2.28
C PHE A 201 -13.68 7.31 2.38
N LYS A 202 -14.65 7.72 3.18
CA LYS A 202 -15.98 7.14 3.21
C LYS A 202 -16.94 8.06 2.49
N LYS A 203 -17.86 7.48 1.74
CA LYS A 203 -18.95 8.19 1.09
C LYS A 203 -20.30 7.70 1.58
N ARG A 204 -21.23 8.63 1.71
CA ARG A 204 -22.62 8.30 1.97
C ARG A 204 -23.31 7.92 0.66
N LYS A 205 -23.89 6.74 0.62
CA LYS A 205 -24.81 6.31 -0.43
C LYS A 205 -26.21 6.28 0.11
N CYS A 206 -27.16 6.58 -0.77
CA CYS A 206 -28.58 6.58 -0.41
C CYS A 206 -29.38 5.89 -1.49
N LYS A 207 -30.48 5.25 -1.07
CA LYS A 207 -31.51 4.68 -1.91
C LYS A 207 -32.82 5.37 -1.59
N CYS A 208 -33.49 5.85 -2.62
CA CYS A 208 -34.85 6.40 -2.52
C CYS A 208 -35.87 5.26 -2.58
N HIS A 209 -36.92 5.37 -1.77
CA HIS A 209 -38.03 4.45 -1.72
C HIS A 209 -39.30 5.20 -2.17
N GLY A 210 -39.61 5.14 -3.45
CA GLY A 210 -40.79 5.73 -4.05
C GLY A 210 -41.16 5.04 -5.37
N ALA A 211 -42.41 5.09 -5.75
CA ALA A 211 -42.93 4.50 -6.99
C ALA A 211 -42.69 5.40 -8.22
N THR A 212 -42.32 6.65 -8.02
CA THR A 212 -42.09 7.67 -9.04
C THR A 212 -40.79 8.39 -8.78
N ASP A 213 -40.41 9.37 -9.62
CA ASP A 213 -39.20 10.19 -9.48
C ASP A 213 -39.14 11.02 -8.17
N THR A 214 -40.22 10.99 -7.37
CA THR A 214 -40.23 11.57 -6.03
C THR A 214 -39.55 10.66 -5.03
N CYS A 215 -38.77 11.24 -4.11
CA CYS A 215 -38.04 10.51 -3.08
C CYS A 215 -38.60 10.84 -1.67
N PRO A 216 -39.79 10.32 -1.30
CA PRO A 216 -40.44 10.63 -0.03
C PRO A 216 -39.68 10.06 1.16
N LEU A 217 -39.05 8.89 0.99
CA LEU A 217 -38.24 8.24 1.98
C LEU A 217 -36.88 7.89 1.39
N ARG A 218 -35.80 8.23 2.11
CA ARG A 218 -34.42 7.96 1.74
C ARG A 218 -33.72 7.15 2.82
N THR A 219 -33.21 5.99 2.45
CA THR A 219 -32.34 5.20 3.31
C THR A 219 -30.89 5.39 2.89
N CYS A 220 -29.99 5.70 3.82
CA CYS A 220 -28.59 5.96 3.56
C CYS A 220 -27.66 5.07 4.39
N TRP A 221 -26.49 4.80 3.87
CA TRP A 221 -25.39 4.11 4.54
C TRP A 221 -24.05 4.73 4.16
N GLU A 222 -23.01 4.44 4.93
CA GLU A 222 -21.64 4.82 4.61
C GLU A 222 -20.86 3.64 4.05
N GLU A 223 -20.22 3.82 2.93
CA GLU A 223 -19.31 2.83 2.37
C GLU A 223 -17.95 3.45 2.05
N LEU A 224 -16.91 2.62 2.00
CA LEU A 224 -15.61 3.03 1.51
C LEU A 224 -15.70 3.38 0.02
N ASP A 225 -15.02 4.45 -0.34
CA ASP A 225 -14.85 4.83 -1.74
C ASP A 225 -13.80 3.92 -2.43
N GLU A 226 -13.58 4.10 -3.72
CA GLU A 226 -12.58 3.34 -4.46
C GLU A 226 -11.19 3.52 -3.85
N PHE A 227 -10.45 2.42 -3.73
CA PHE A 227 -9.11 2.43 -3.12
C PHE A 227 -8.13 3.36 -3.84
N ARG A 228 -8.37 3.62 -5.13
CA ARG A 228 -7.62 4.60 -5.94
C ARG A 228 -7.55 5.98 -5.29
N LEU A 229 -8.60 6.46 -4.64
CA LEU A 229 -8.60 7.76 -3.96
C LEU A 229 -7.64 7.76 -2.75
N THR A 230 -7.60 6.64 -2.02
CA THR A 230 -6.61 6.42 -0.95
C THR A 230 -5.19 6.45 -1.52
N GLY A 231 -4.94 5.74 -2.62
CA GLY A 231 -3.65 5.72 -3.31
C GLY A 231 -3.21 7.11 -3.76
N ASN A 232 -4.09 7.84 -4.43
CA ASN A 232 -3.83 9.22 -4.88
C ASN A 232 -3.52 10.17 -3.72
N TYR A 233 -4.20 10.02 -2.59
CA TYR A 233 -3.93 10.83 -1.41
C TYR A 233 -2.57 10.49 -0.79
N LEU A 234 -2.26 9.21 -0.63
CA LEU A 234 -0.98 8.77 -0.09
C LEU A 234 0.19 9.15 -1.02
N LYS A 235 0.00 9.16 -2.35
CA LYS A 235 1.03 9.64 -3.29
C LYS A 235 1.32 11.14 -3.07
N ARG A 236 0.30 11.97 -2.88
CA ARG A 236 0.51 13.38 -2.52
C ARG A 236 1.22 13.54 -1.17
N LYS A 237 0.93 12.65 -0.20
CA LYS A 237 1.64 12.64 1.10
C LYS A 237 3.09 12.17 0.96
N TYR A 238 3.39 11.26 0.03
CA TYR A 238 4.74 10.88 -0.33
C TYR A 238 5.53 12.05 -0.93
N ASP A 239 4.91 12.80 -1.85
CA ASP A 239 5.57 13.96 -2.47
C ASP A 239 5.90 15.05 -1.44
N GLY A 240 5.05 15.21 -0.42
CA GLY A 240 5.26 16.11 0.73
C GLY A 240 5.71 15.42 2.01
N ALA A 241 6.39 14.26 1.93
CA ALA A 241 6.83 13.54 3.12
C ALA A 241 7.86 14.33 3.93
N VAL A 242 7.79 14.21 5.26
CA VAL A 242 8.59 14.99 6.19
C VAL A 242 9.79 14.18 6.66
N ARG A 243 11.00 14.76 6.53
CA ARG A 243 12.20 14.17 7.11
C ARG A 243 12.19 14.34 8.63
N VAL A 244 12.45 13.23 9.32
CA VAL A 244 12.45 13.20 10.79
C VAL A 244 13.73 12.56 11.31
N THR A 245 14.02 12.82 12.58
CA THR A 245 15.06 12.16 13.36
C THR A 245 14.42 11.49 14.56
N VAL A 246 15.06 10.43 15.05
CA VAL A 246 14.64 9.73 16.27
C VAL A 246 15.40 10.33 17.44
N ARG A 247 14.69 10.70 18.50
CA ARG A 247 15.30 11.10 19.77
C ARG A 247 14.91 10.09 20.85
N GLN A 248 15.91 9.66 21.60
CA GLN A 248 15.72 8.81 22.76
C GLN A 248 15.22 9.67 23.90
N GLY A 249 13.98 9.45 24.32
CA GLY A 249 13.45 9.98 25.57
C GLY A 249 13.78 9.06 26.76
N SER A 250 13.40 9.47 27.97
CA SER A 250 13.61 8.67 29.18
C SER A 250 12.78 7.37 29.21
N ARG A 251 11.68 7.31 28.52
CA ARG A 251 10.79 6.13 28.44
C ARG A 251 10.56 5.61 27.03
N GLU A 252 10.49 6.49 26.04
CA GLU A 252 10.14 6.12 24.65
C GLU A 252 10.99 6.92 23.66
N MET A 253 11.22 6.33 22.50
CA MET A 253 11.76 7.03 21.34
C MET A 253 10.66 7.84 20.65
N THR A 254 10.99 9.03 20.19
CA THR A 254 10.04 9.94 19.52
C THR A 254 10.59 10.47 18.21
N LEU A 255 9.67 10.77 17.27
CA LEU A 255 10.02 11.36 15.97
C LEU A 255 9.97 12.88 16.05
N HIS A 256 11.03 13.54 15.63
CA HIS A 256 11.14 14.99 15.55
C HIS A 256 11.51 15.43 14.13
N THR A 257 11.03 16.59 13.70
CA THR A 257 11.46 17.18 12.42
C THR A 257 12.95 17.51 12.47
N THR A 258 13.65 17.29 11.35
CA THR A 258 15.09 17.62 11.24
C THR A 258 15.34 19.12 11.30
N VAL A 259 14.37 19.93 10.88
CA VAL A 259 14.42 21.39 10.90
C VAL A 259 13.41 21.88 11.92
N SER A 260 13.88 22.54 12.98
CA SER A 260 13.05 22.99 14.11
C SER A 260 11.97 24.01 13.73
N SER A 261 12.17 24.76 12.65
CA SER A 261 11.18 25.72 12.14
C SER A 261 10.02 25.04 11.36
N HIS A 262 10.15 23.76 11.01
CA HIS A 262 9.11 23.06 10.31
C HIS A 262 8.02 22.58 11.27
N LYS A 263 6.76 22.69 10.81
CA LYS A 263 5.62 22.18 11.56
C LYS A 263 5.77 20.66 11.80
N PRO A 264 5.49 20.17 13.01
CA PRO A 264 5.51 18.74 13.29
C PRO A 264 4.59 17.97 12.35
N PRO A 265 4.96 16.76 11.92
CA PRO A 265 4.13 15.94 11.05
C PRO A 265 2.84 15.56 11.76
N THR A 266 1.73 15.65 11.05
CA THR A 266 0.45 15.18 11.56
C THR A 266 0.37 13.65 11.47
N LYS A 267 -0.61 13.06 12.18
CA LYS A 267 -0.87 11.61 12.14
C LYS A 267 -1.30 11.07 10.76
N ARG A 268 -1.35 11.90 9.72
CA ARG A 268 -1.66 11.55 8.33
C ARG A 268 -0.54 11.89 7.36
N ASP A 269 0.51 12.55 7.81
CA ASP A 269 1.67 12.84 6.97
C ASP A 269 2.61 11.63 6.97
N LEU A 270 3.25 11.38 5.84
CA LEU A 270 4.30 10.36 5.77
C LEU A 270 5.61 10.96 6.28
N VAL A 271 6.39 10.12 6.97
CA VAL A 271 7.68 10.51 7.55
C VAL A 271 8.75 9.55 7.12
N TYR A 272 10.00 10.04 6.98
CA TYR A 272 11.15 9.25 6.60
C TYR A 272 12.42 9.70 7.34
N LEU A 273 13.40 8.80 7.46
CA LEU A 273 14.66 9.02 8.20
C LEU A 273 15.84 9.27 7.27
N GLU A 274 15.86 8.61 6.11
CA GLU A 274 17.00 8.57 5.19
C GLU A 274 16.58 9.06 3.81
N ASP A 275 17.54 9.63 3.08
CA ASP A 275 17.34 10.03 1.69
C ASP A 275 17.11 8.81 0.79
N SER A 276 16.31 9.01 -0.25
CA SER A 276 16.04 7.99 -1.26
C SER A 276 17.32 7.57 -1.98
N PRO A 277 17.50 6.27 -2.24
CA PRO A 277 18.64 5.81 -3.02
C PRO A 277 18.55 6.24 -4.49
N ASN A 278 19.65 6.09 -5.21
CA ASN A 278 19.68 6.39 -6.64
C ASN A 278 18.96 5.29 -7.43
N TYR A 279 17.78 5.58 -7.95
CA TYR A 279 16.97 4.66 -8.78
C TYR A 279 17.31 4.74 -10.27
N CYS A 280 18.25 5.56 -10.69
CA CYS A 280 18.64 5.71 -12.09
C CYS A 280 19.46 4.53 -12.62
N ILE A 281 20.24 3.90 -11.75
CA ILE A 281 21.22 2.87 -12.11
C ILE A 281 20.72 1.52 -11.62
N ARG A 282 20.85 0.51 -12.47
CA ARG A 282 20.63 -0.89 -12.06
C ARG A 282 21.76 -1.29 -11.10
N SER A 283 21.36 -1.71 -9.91
CA SER A 283 22.30 -2.23 -8.92
C SER A 283 22.14 -3.74 -8.82
N GLU A 284 23.16 -4.47 -9.25
CA GLU A 284 23.24 -5.94 -9.13
C GLU A 284 24.07 -6.37 -7.91
N ALA A 285 24.70 -5.41 -7.24
CA ALA A 285 25.59 -5.69 -6.15
C ALA A 285 24.94 -6.52 -5.04
N THR A 286 25.71 -7.40 -4.47
CA THR A 286 25.45 -8.20 -3.26
C THR A 286 25.10 -7.37 -2.02
N GLY A 287 24.98 -6.05 -2.19
CA GLY A 287 24.67 -5.07 -1.16
C GLY A 287 23.19 -4.99 -0.76
N ILE A 288 22.93 -4.09 0.17
CA ILE A 288 21.66 -3.87 0.88
C ILE A 288 20.53 -3.38 -0.05
N PHE A 289 20.86 -2.86 -1.27
CA PHE A 289 19.88 -2.24 -2.16
C PHE A 289 19.95 -2.81 -3.59
N ARG A 290 18.79 -3.14 -4.15
CA ARG A 290 18.61 -3.52 -5.56
C ARG A 290 17.69 -2.53 -6.26
N SER A 291 18.18 -1.83 -7.27
CA SER A 291 17.39 -1.01 -8.19
C SER A 291 17.35 -1.69 -9.56
N LEU A 292 16.21 -1.66 -10.22
CA LEU A 292 16.08 -2.08 -11.62
C LEU A 292 16.67 -1.04 -12.58
N GLY A 293 16.90 0.17 -12.11
CA GLY A 293 17.28 1.29 -12.94
C GLY A 293 16.14 1.80 -13.82
N THR A 294 16.47 2.74 -14.69
CA THR A 294 15.52 3.32 -15.64
C THR A 294 15.85 2.99 -17.10
N SER A 295 16.93 2.24 -17.37
CA SER A 295 17.29 1.81 -18.72
C SER A 295 16.20 0.93 -19.33
N GLY A 296 15.88 1.14 -20.62
CA GLY A 296 14.85 0.41 -21.34
C GLY A 296 13.40 0.83 -21.02
N ARG A 297 13.18 1.81 -20.12
CA ARG A 297 11.83 2.28 -19.79
C ARG A 297 11.34 3.32 -20.80
N GLU A 298 10.07 3.20 -21.18
CA GLU A 298 9.42 4.21 -22.04
C GLU A 298 9.33 5.54 -21.30
N CYS A 299 9.58 6.64 -21.99
CA CYS A 299 9.48 8.01 -21.50
C CYS A 299 8.74 8.90 -22.49
N ASN A 300 8.27 10.05 -22.05
CA ASN A 300 7.58 11.03 -22.88
C ASN A 300 8.54 12.15 -23.29
N LEU A 301 8.84 12.29 -24.58
CA LEU A 301 9.78 13.29 -25.07
C LEU A 301 9.34 14.75 -24.77
N THR A 302 8.04 15.01 -24.87
CA THR A 302 7.49 16.37 -24.74
C THR A 302 7.14 16.77 -23.31
N SER A 303 7.09 15.80 -22.39
CA SER A 303 6.75 16.05 -20.99
C SER A 303 7.92 16.69 -20.24
N LYS A 304 7.61 17.73 -19.46
CA LYS A 304 8.51 18.32 -18.47
C LYS A 304 8.34 17.68 -17.06
N GLY A 305 7.41 16.75 -16.93
CA GLY A 305 7.11 16.03 -15.69
C GLY A 305 8.05 14.86 -15.44
N ILE A 306 7.75 14.10 -14.37
CA ILE A 306 8.54 12.92 -13.95
C ILE A 306 8.59 11.80 -14.98
N ASP A 307 7.60 11.74 -15.88
CA ASP A 307 7.52 10.83 -17.03
C ASP A 307 8.35 11.29 -18.23
N GLY A 308 8.88 12.52 -18.19
CA GLY A 308 9.68 13.12 -19.26
C GLY A 308 11.03 12.45 -19.41
N CYS A 309 11.48 12.25 -20.68
CA CYS A 309 12.78 11.63 -20.96
C CYS A 309 13.95 12.32 -20.26
N ALA A 310 13.92 13.64 -20.14
CA ALA A 310 14.96 14.40 -19.45
C ALA A 310 15.13 13.98 -17.99
N LEU A 311 14.02 13.78 -17.27
CA LEU A 311 14.05 13.42 -15.84
C LEU A 311 14.12 11.92 -15.64
N LEU A 312 13.29 11.13 -16.33
CA LEU A 312 13.22 9.68 -16.13
C LEU A 312 14.52 8.98 -16.54
N CYS A 313 15.13 9.39 -17.65
CA CYS A 313 16.35 8.77 -18.15
C CYS A 313 17.61 9.28 -17.43
N CYS A 314 17.47 10.16 -16.43
CA CYS A 314 18.59 10.63 -15.59
C CYS A 314 19.76 11.23 -16.38
N GLY A 315 19.49 11.94 -17.46
CA GLY A 315 20.49 12.59 -18.31
C GLY A 315 21.26 11.65 -19.27
N ARG A 316 20.96 10.33 -19.28
CA ARG A 316 21.64 9.39 -20.20
C ARG A 316 21.14 9.47 -21.65
N GLY A 317 20.06 10.23 -21.91
CA GLY A 317 19.42 10.28 -23.19
C GLY A 317 18.44 9.12 -23.42
N HIS A 318 17.89 9.06 -24.61
CA HIS A 318 16.88 8.07 -25.00
C HIS A 318 17.14 7.58 -26.43
N ASP A 319 16.65 6.40 -26.73
CA ASP A 319 16.56 5.86 -28.07
C ASP A 319 15.14 6.04 -28.62
N THR A 320 15.02 6.23 -29.94
CA THR A 320 13.73 6.34 -30.61
C THR A 320 13.51 5.10 -31.45
N SER A 321 12.37 4.45 -31.26
CA SER A 321 11.95 3.32 -32.06
C SER A 321 10.54 3.57 -32.63
N ARG A 322 10.32 3.15 -33.89
CA ARG A 322 9.01 3.25 -34.52
C ARG A 322 8.26 1.95 -34.35
N VAL A 323 7.12 2.00 -33.66
CA VAL A 323 6.33 0.81 -33.32
C VAL A 323 4.93 0.95 -33.90
N THR A 324 4.49 -0.12 -34.57
CA THR A 324 3.12 -0.22 -35.07
C THR A 324 2.24 -0.89 -34.03
N ARG A 325 1.24 -0.17 -33.53
CA ARG A 325 0.27 -0.68 -32.53
C ARG A 325 -1.11 -0.81 -33.17
N THR A 326 -1.75 -1.95 -32.94
CA THR A 326 -3.13 -2.19 -33.36
C THR A 326 -4.05 -2.00 -32.14
N ARG A 327 -5.07 -1.14 -32.29
CA ARG A 327 -6.07 -0.91 -31.23
C ARG A 327 -7.49 -1.00 -31.78
N LYS A 328 -8.43 -1.35 -30.91
CA LYS A 328 -9.84 -1.24 -31.23
C LYS A 328 -10.23 0.23 -31.35
N CYS A 329 -10.89 0.59 -32.45
CA CYS A 329 -11.32 1.96 -32.75
C CYS A 329 -12.73 1.96 -33.37
N ASN A 330 -13.37 3.12 -33.44
CA ASN A 330 -14.69 3.28 -34.04
C ASN A 330 -15.70 2.24 -33.54
N CYS A 331 -15.70 2.00 -32.22
CA CYS A 331 -16.61 1.06 -31.61
C CYS A 331 -18.04 1.58 -31.72
N ARG A 332 -18.95 0.75 -32.23
CA ARG A 332 -20.39 1.02 -32.30
C ARG A 332 -21.14 -0.03 -31.51
N PHE A 333 -22.11 0.45 -30.74
CA PHE A 333 -23.06 -0.44 -30.08
C PHE A 333 -24.09 -0.91 -31.11
N HIS A 334 -24.23 -2.22 -31.26
CA HIS A 334 -25.31 -2.85 -32.01
C HIS A 334 -26.39 -3.31 -31.04
N PHE A 335 -27.62 -2.99 -31.37
CA PHE A 335 -28.79 -3.41 -30.60
C PHE A 335 -28.75 -4.89 -30.32
N CYS A 336 -29.07 -5.27 -29.10
CA CYS A 336 -28.92 -6.57 -28.50
C CYS A 336 -27.49 -6.93 -28.04
N CYS A 337 -26.81 -5.97 -27.31
CA CYS A 337 -25.73 -6.29 -26.39
C CYS A 337 -24.32 -6.52 -26.98
N GLU A 338 -24.08 -6.16 -28.25
CA GLU A 338 -22.77 -6.34 -28.89
C GLU A 338 -22.08 -5.01 -29.18
N ILE A 339 -20.81 -4.88 -28.78
CA ILE A 339 -19.95 -3.75 -29.19
C ILE A 339 -19.03 -4.25 -30.30
N ARG A 340 -19.22 -3.75 -31.51
CA ARG A 340 -18.33 -4.02 -32.67
C ARG A 340 -17.35 -2.88 -32.86
N CYS A 341 -16.07 -3.22 -32.84
CA CYS A 341 -14.97 -2.26 -33.06
C CYS A 341 -14.22 -2.63 -34.33
N LYS A 342 -13.74 -1.61 -35.06
CA LYS A 342 -12.72 -1.81 -36.08
C LYS A 342 -11.34 -1.95 -35.41
N LEU A 343 -10.42 -2.62 -36.10
CA LEU A 343 -9.01 -2.63 -35.73
C LEU A 343 -8.33 -1.52 -36.54
N CYS A 344 -7.78 -0.54 -35.83
CA CYS A 344 -7.00 0.55 -36.42
C CYS A 344 -5.53 0.33 -36.08
N THR A 345 -4.69 0.53 -37.06
CA THR A 345 -3.25 0.45 -36.94
C THR A 345 -2.68 1.86 -36.94
N GLU A 346 -1.92 2.20 -35.92
CA GLU A 346 -1.21 3.48 -35.83
C GLU A 346 0.29 3.24 -35.63
N THR A 347 1.10 4.05 -36.30
CA THR A 347 2.54 4.05 -36.13
C THR A 347 2.94 5.17 -35.19
N LEU A 348 3.62 4.81 -34.11
CA LEU A 348 4.02 5.73 -33.05
C LEU A 348 5.53 5.67 -32.83
N ASP A 349 6.13 6.83 -32.63
CA ASP A 349 7.50 6.90 -32.14
C ASP A 349 7.50 6.67 -30.63
N VAL A 350 8.23 5.66 -30.17
CA VAL A 350 8.39 5.27 -28.77
C VAL A 350 9.82 5.63 -28.33
N TYR A 351 9.92 6.35 -27.24
CA TYR A 351 11.19 6.79 -26.67
C TYR A 351 11.52 5.94 -25.45
N THR A 352 12.71 5.37 -25.42
CA THR A 352 13.18 4.50 -24.33
C THR A 352 14.50 5.00 -23.76
N CYS A 353 14.63 5.01 -22.45
CA CYS A 353 15.86 5.46 -21.78
C CYS A 353 17.04 4.53 -22.11
N LYS A 354 18.22 5.12 -22.41
CA LYS A 354 19.49 4.40 -22.54
C LYS A 354 20.01 3.84 -21.23
#